data_168ab2538ccdcddfdfedeee434412398
#
_entry.id   168ab2538ccdcddfdfedeee434412398
#
_cell.length_a   1.000
_cell.length_b   1.000
_cell.length_c   1.000
_cell.angle_alpha   90.00
_cell.angle_beta   90.00
_cell.angle_gamma   90.00
#
_symmetry.space_group_name_H-M   'P 1'
#
loop_
_entity.id
_entity.type
_entity.pdbx_description
1 polymer ?
#
loop_
_entity_poly.entity_id
_entity_poly.type
_entity_poly.pdbx_seq_one_letter_code
_entity_poly.pdbx_strand_id
1 'polypeptide(L)'
;MQEKEYNSISKKELEEKNFDYVALGHIHKLYYNNQENQRIVYPGSTVSLGFDELGEHGMIVGDVEKEKIQLEFIPLDEKEFKLKEIDVTEIISKEELIEKINELEFNENELIEIILIGKRNFEINTYELYKLIFNEKIIKIKNKTKINKKKKKISNENTLKGLFAKNIKNKLNDETLTEEEKEIIEKAVEIAFDALE
;
A
#
# COMPACT_ATOMS: atom_id res chain seq x y z
N MET A 1 0.92 7.97 22.78
CA MET A 1 0.10 9.19 22.58
C MET A 1 -1.32 8.71 22.34
N GLN A 2 -2.24 9.01 23.25
CA GLN A 2 -3.66 8.76 23.00
C GLN A 2 -4.08 9.74 21.90
N GLU A 3 -4.51 9.23 20.76
CA GLU A 3 -5.21 10.03 19.75
C GLU A 3 -6.42 10.64 20.43
N LYS A 4 -6.54 11.96 20.40
CA LYS A 4 -7.73 12.66 20.84
C LYS A 4 -8.85 12.27 19.88
N GLU A 5 -9.72 11.37 20.31
CA GLU A 5 -10.95 11.06 19.59
C GLU A 5 -11.79 12.36 19.49
N TYR A 6 -11.91 12.86 18.28
CA TYR A 6 -12.78 14.00 17.98
C TYR A 6 -14.24 13.54 18.09
N ASN A 7 -14.95 14.02 19.09
CA ASN A 7 -16.41 13.85 19.26
C ASN A 7 -16.92 12.45 18.91
N SER A 8 -16.28 11.41 19.43
CA SER A 8 -16.74 10.05 19.23
C SER A 8 -18.13 9.86 19.83
N ILE A 9 -19.06 9.42 19.00
CA ILE A 9 -20.38 8.98 19.43
C ILE A 9 -20.51 7.50 19.12
N SER A 10 -20.95 6.70 20.09
CA SER A 10 -21.13 5.28 19.86
C SER A 10 -22.43 5.00 19.11
N LYS A 11 -22.42 3.95 18.29
CA LYS A 11 -23.63 3.47 17.60
C LYS A 11 -24.78 3.22 18.59
N LYS A 12 -24.46 2.66 19.77
CA LYS A 12 -25.42 2.37 20.81
C LYS A 12 -26.09 3.64 21.34
N GLU A 13 -25.33 4.73 21.56
CA GLU A 13 -25.89 6.02 21.99
C GLU A 13 -26.84 6.61 20.96
N LEU A 14 -26.54 6.46 19.65
CA LEU A 14 -27.42 6.88 18.58
C LEU A 14 -28.70 6.04 18.52
N GLU A 15 -28.61 4.73 18.67
CA GLU A 15 -29.74 3.82 18.69
C GLU A 15 -30.66 4.10 19.90
N GLU A 16 -30.12 4.38 21.07
CA GLU A 16 -30.91 4.73 22.29
C GLU A 16 -31.71 6.03 22.13
N LYS A 17 -31.24 6.97 21.28
CA LYS A 17 -31.99 8.23 21.02
C LYS A 17 -33.18 8.04 20.10
N ASN A 18 -33.32 6.91 19.46
CA ASN A 18 -34.45 6.54 18.62
C ASN A 18 -34.79 7.60 17.55
N PHE A 19 -33.77 8.17 16.89
CA PHE A 19 -33.96 9.04 15.74
C PHE A 19 -34.53 8.25 14.56
N ASP A 20 -35.36 8.87 13.75
CA ASP A 20 -35.84 8.26 12.52
C ASP A 20 -34.70 8.08 11.52
N TYR A 21 -33.77 9.03 11.43
CA TYR A 21 -32.59 8.95 10.56
C TYR A 21 -31.40 9.72 11.15
N VAL A 22 -30.20 9.21 10.94
CA VAL A 22 -28.94 9.85 11.35
C VAL A 22 -27.97 9.85 10.17
N ALA A 23 -27.78 11.02 9.56
CA ALA A 23 -26.75 11.25 8.56
C ALA A 23 -25.43 11.61 9.29
N LEU A 24 -24.41 10.79 9.13
CA LEU A 24 -23.10 10.99 9.71
C LEU A 24 -22.09 11.45 8.65
N GLY A 25 -21.16 12.30 9.03
CA GLY A 25 -20.09 12.80 8.18
C GLY A 25 -18.70 12.49 8.74
N HIS A 26 -17.65 13.15 8.22
CA HIS A 26 -16.25 13.04 8.62
C HIS A 26 -15.53 11.75 8.17
N ILE A 27 -16.20 10.61 8.16
CA ILE A 27 -15.61 9.35 7.67
C ILE A 27 -15.81 9.29 6.15
N HIS A 28 -14.69 9.21 5.41
CA HIS A 28 -14.73 9.18 3.95
C HIS A 28 -15.14 7.84 3.35
N LYS A 29 -15.08 6.79 4.14
CA LYS A 29 -15.52 5.46 3.72
C LYS A 29 -17.04 5.35 3.79
N LEU A 30 -17.63 4.85 2.70
CA LEU A 30 -19.05 4.51 2.65
C LEU A 30 -19.39 3.43 3.70
N TYR A 31 -20.40 3.72 4.53
CA TYR A 31 -20.99 2.76 5.45
C TYR A 31 -22.51 2.73 5.23
N TYR A 32 -22.88 2.10 4.15
CA TYR A 32 -24.26 1.86 3.73
C TYR A 32 -24.29 0.57 2.92
N ASN A 33 -25.17 -0.34 3.27
CA ASN A 33 -25.23 -1.68 2.68
C ASN A 33 -26.59 -1.99 2.06
N ASN A 34 -27.33 -0.97 1.72
CA ASN A 34 -28.64 -1.06 1.07
C ASN A 34 -29.67 -1.95 1.82
N GLN A 35 -29.54 -2.00 3.16
CA GLN A 35 -30.53 -2.69 3.99
C GLN A 35 -31.78 -1.83 4.15
N GLU A 36 -32.95 -2.46 4.09
CA GLU A 36 -34.21 -1.79 4.40
C GLU A 36 -34.16 -1.11 5.77
N ASN A 37 -34.63 0.13 5.81
CA ASN A 37 -34.71 0.93 7.04
C ASN A 37 -33.38 1.14 7.78
N GLN A 38 -32.23 1.15 7.07
CA GLN A 38 -30.96 1.53 7.68
C GLN A 38 -31.00 3.00 8.12
N ARG A 39 -30.99 3.23 9.43
CA ARG A 39 -31.19 4.56 10.02
C ARG A 39 -29.92 5.37 10.21
N ILE A 40 -28.76 4.69 10.42
CA ILE A 40 -27.48 5.33 10.68
C ILE A 40 -26.57 5.12 9.48
N VAL A 41 -26.20 6.20 8.81
CA VAL A 41 -25.53 6.14 7.51
C VAL A 41 -24.36 7.11 7.44
N TYR A 42 -23.18 6.62 6.98
CA TYR A 42 -22.08 7.42 6.47
C TYR A 42 -22.11 7.32 4.94
N PRO A 43 -22.35 8.41 4.22
CA PRO A 43 -22.30 8.40 2.76
C PRO A 43 -20.86 8.28 2.21
N GLY A 44 -19.86 8.52 3.04
CA GLY A 44 -18.48 8.64 2.61
C GLY A 44 -18.18 10.01 1.98
N SER A 45 -17.04 10.11 1.29
CA SER A 45 -16.72 11.24 0.42
C SER A 45 -17.43 11.09 -0.93
N THR A 46 -17.72 12.19 -1.59
CA THR A 46 -18.39 12.20 -2.90
C THR A 46 -17.51 11.66 -4.02
N VAL A 47 -16.19 11.84 -3.90
CA VAL A 47 -15.17 11.34 -4.83
C VAL A 47 -13.94 10.89 -4.03
N SER A 48 -13.22 9.91 -4.56
CA SER A 48 -11.92 9.51 -4.02
C SER A 48 -10.84 10.53 -4.41
N LEU A 49 -9.97 10.88 -3.48
CA LEU A 49 -8.86 11.81 -3.70
C LEU A 49 -7.51 11.09 -3.81
N GLY A 50 -7.47 9.79 -3.61
CA GLY A 50 -6.22 9.04 -3.68
C GLY A 50 -6.30 7.59 -3.24
N PHE A 51 -5.14 6.95 -3.16
CA PHE A 51 -4.99 5.53 -2.83
C PHE A 51 -5.23 5.17 -1.35
N ASP A 52 -5.49 6.11 -0.51
CA ASP A 52 -5.92 5.96 0.89
C ASP A 52 -7.44 5.88 1.03
N GLU A 53 -8.17 6.20 -0.05
CA GLU A 53 -9.62 6.18 -0.12
C GLU A 53 -10.11 5.24 -1.23
N LEU A 54 -9.88 3.93 -1.05
CA LEU A 54 -10.29 2.92 -2.02
C LEU A 54 -11.77 2.56 -1.85
N GLY A 55 -12.41 2.19 -2.96
CA GLY A 55 -13.79 1.73 -3.02
C GLY A 55 -14.70 2.73 -3.72
N GLU A 56 -15.99 2.53 -3.58
CA GLU A 56 -17.02 3.38 -4.21
C GLU A 56 -17.23 4.66 -3.41
N HIS A 57 -17.32 5.78 -4.12
CA HIS A 57 -17.59 7.10 -3.57
C HIS A 57 -18.79 7.72 -4.29
N GLY A 58 -19.56 8.50 -3.55
CA GLY A 58 -20.78 9.04 -4.11
C GLY A 58 -21.64 9.74 -3.07
N MET A 59 -22.93 9.72 -3.32
CA MET A 59 -23.93 10.31 -2.41
C MET A 59 -25.07 9.35 -2.14
N ILE A 60 -25.76 9.59 -1.03
CA ILE A 60 -27.00 8.89 -0.69
C ILE A 60 -28.15 9.84 -0.87
N VAL A 61 -29.14 9.40 -1.62
CA VAL A 61 -30.43 10.10 -1.82
C VAL A 61 -31.57 9.21 -1.38
N GLY A 62 -32.69 9.82 -1.01
CA GLY A 62 -33.87 9.05 -0.68
C GLY A 62 -34.89 9.80 0.16
N ASP A 63 -35.92 9.09 0.54
CA ASP A 63 -37.03 9.59 1.32
C ASP A 63 -36.96 9.03 2.77
N VAL A 64 -37.14 9.92 3.71
CA VAL A 64 -37.19 9.57 5.14
C VAL A 64 -38.57 10.01 5.68
N GLU A 65 -39.39 9.03 5.98
CA GLU A 65 -40.63 9.20 6.67
C GLU A 65 -40.59 8.51 8.04
N LYS A 66 -41.53 8.80 8.89
CA LYS A 66 -41.65 8.10 10.16
C LYS A 66 -41.85 6.60 9.92
N GLU A 67 -40.95 5.79 10.46
CA GLU A 67 -40.92 4.32 10.35
C GLU A 67 -40.61 3.76 8.94
N LYS A 68 -40.38 4.62 7.94
CA LYS A 68 -40.06 4.20 6.58
C LYS A 68 -38.89 5.00 6.03
N ILE A 69 -37.82 4.29 5.65
CA ILE A 69 -36.62 4.88 5.07
C ILE A 69 -36.33 4.16 3.76
N GLN A 70 -36.25 4.92 2.67
CA GLN A 70 -35.85 4.44 1.35
C GLN A 70 -34.67 5.24 0.87
N LEU A 71 -33.50 4.62 0.85
CA LEU A 71 -32.24 5.25 0.45
C LEU A 71 -31.66 4.52 -0.74
N GLU A 72 -30.94 5.26 -1.57
CA GLU A 72 -30.18 4.77 -2.69
C GLU A 72 -28.80 5.41 -2.69
N PHE A 73 -27.76 4.61 -2.90
CA PHE A 73 -26.41 5.12 -3.14
C PHE A 73 -26.22 5.39 -4.62
N ILE A 74 -25.80 6.60 -4.94
CA ILE A 74 -25.49 7.04 -6.30
C ILE A 74 -23.98 7.22 -6.40
N PRO A 75 -23.25 6.35 -7.12
CA PRO A 75 -21.83 6.52 -7.35
C PRO A 75 -21.56 7.77 -8.18
N LEU A 76 -20.54 8.54 -7.82
CA LEU A 76 -20.15 9.80 -8.49
C LEU A 76 -18.71 9.76 -9.01
N ASP A 77 -17.93 8.77 -8.63
CA ASP A 77 -16.53 8.64 -9.07
C ASP A 77 -16.47 8.34 -10.57
N GLU A 78 -15.85 9.26 -11.32
CA GLU A 78 -15.47 9.03 -12.72
C GLU A 78 -14.17 8.21 -12.82
N LYS A 79 -13.34 8.23 -11.78
CA LYS A 79 -12.06 7.52 -11.68
C LYS A 79 -12.00 6.69 -10.41
N GLU A 80 -11.52 5.48 -10.53
CA GLU A 80 -11.39 4.52 -9.43
C GLU A 80 -9.91 4.25 -9.13
N PHE A 81 -9.49 4.53 -7.89
CA PHE A 81 -8.13 4.23 -7.45
C PHE A 81 -8.01 2.76 -7.05
N LYS A 82 -7.01 2.06 -7.62
CA LYS A 82 -6.75 0.64 -7.34
C LYS A 82 -5.29 0.36 -7.02
N LEU A 83 -5.07 -0.58 -6.13
CA LEU A 83 -3.74 -1.09 -5.81
C LEU A 83 -3.51 -2.40 -6.57
N LYS A 84 -2.36 -2.51 -7.24
CA LYS A 84 -1.93 -3.72 -7.93
C LYS A 84 -0.60 -4.19 -7.36
N GLU A 85 -0.61 -5.30 -6.66
CA GLU A 85 0.63 -5.93 -6.19
C GLU A 85 1.26 -6.78 -7.28
N ILE A 86 2.60 -6.67 -7.41
CA ILE A 86 3.42 -7.48 -8.30
C ILE A 86 4.53 -8.11 -7.48
N ASP A 87 4.51 -9.42 -7.38
CA ASP A 87 5.60 -10.17 -6.78
C ASP A 87 6.74 -10.31 -7.79
N VAL A 88 7.93 -9.79 -7.41
CA VAL A 88 9.12 -9.80 -8.26
C VAL A 88 10.05 -10.98 -7.96
N THR A 89 9.64 -11.93 -7.15
CA THR A 89 10.51 -13.04 -6.67
C THR A 89 11.05 -13.89 -7.84
N GLU A 90 10.21 -14.13 -8.85
CA GLU A 90 10.58 -14.92 -10.04
C GLU A 90 11.12 -14.06 -11.18
N ILE A 91 11.07 -12.73 -11.06
CA ILE A 91 11.56 -11.80 -12.09
C ILE A 91 13.08 -11.67 -11.96
N ILE A 92 13.78 -11.87 -13.08
CA ILE A 92 15.24 -11.97 -13.10
C ILE A 92 15.93 -10.65 -13.49
N SER A 93 15.22 -9.74 -14.17
CA SER A 93 15.78 -8.48 -14.66
C SER A 93 14.80 -7.32 -14.57
N LYS A 94 15.33 -6.09 -14.71
CA LYS A 94 14.54 -4.85 -14.79
C LYS A 94 13.67 -4.82 -16.05
N GLU A 95 14.23 -5.29 -17.14
CA GLU A 95 13.56 -5.34 -18.45
C GLU A 95 12.31 -6.24 -18.41
N GLU A 96 12.44 -7.43 -17.84
CA GLU A 96 11.33 -8.35 -17.64
C GLU A 96 10.24 -7.74 -16.72
N LEU A 97 10.63 -7.00 -15.69
CA LEU A 97 9.67 -6.28 -14.84
C LEU A 97 8.91 -5.22 -15.64
N ILE A 98 9.60 -4.45 -16.49
CA ILE A 98 8.99 -3.42 -17.32
C ILE A 98 8.01 -4.03 -18.32
N GLU A 99 8.39 -5.11 -18.99
CA GLU A 99 7.51 -5.85 -19.92
C GLU A 99 6.26 -6.32 -19.19
N LYS A 100 6.42 -7.00 -18.06
CA LYS A 100 5.30 -7.48 -17.24
C LYS A 100 4.35 -6.36 -16.79
N ILE A 101 4.87 -5.19 -16.45
CA ILE A 101 4.04 -4.04 -16.06
C ILE A 101 3.31 -3.47 -17.29
N ASN A 102 3.97 -3.38 -18.45
CA ASN A 102 3.38 -2.85 -19.67
C ASN A 102 2.31 -3.76 -20.29
N GLU A 103 2.35 -5.06 -20.01
CA GLU A 103 1.33 -6.04 -20.41
C GLU A 103 0.06 -5.98 -19.55
N LEU A 104 0.06 -5.23 -18.44
CA LEU A 104 -1.14 -5.11 -17.61
C LEU A 104 -2.20 -4.28 -18.30
N GLU A 105 -3.40 -4.83 -18.35
CA GLU A 105 -4.58 -4.15 -18.84
C GLU A 105 -5.43 -3.64 -17.69
N PHE A 106 -5.95 -2.42 -17.83
CA PHE A 106 -6.82 -1.76 -16.85
C PHE A 106 -7.99 -1.11 -17.56
N ASN A 107 -9.10 -0.96 -16.85
CA ASN A 107 -10.28 -0.27 -17.37
C ASN A 107 -9.99 1.24 -17.56
N GLU A 108 -10.77 1.90 -18.41
CA GLU A 108 -10.56 3.31 -18.74
C GLU A 108 -10.65 4.25 -17.55
N ASN A 109 -11.47 3.91 -16.58
CA ASN A 109 -11.69 4.71 -15.37
C ASN A 109 -10.74 4.38 -14.22
N GLU A 110 -9.85 3.39 -14.35
CA GLU A 110 -8.93 2.99 -13.27
C GLU A 110 -7.65 3.84 -13.24
N LEU A 111 -7.24 4.21 -12.03
CA LEU A 111 -5.94 4.82 -11.71
C LEU A 111 -5.19 3.88 -10.76
N ILE A 112 -3.97 3.49 -11.15
CA ILE A 112 -3.29 2.36 -10.53
C ILE A 112 -2.04 2.80 -9.76
N GLU A 113 -1.92 2.35 -8.49
CA GLU A 113 -0.65 2.29 -7.78
C GLU A 113 -0.11 0.86 -7.84
N ILE A 114 1.04 0.68 -8.49
CA ILE A 114 1.78 -0.57 -8.46
C ILE A 114 2.55 -0.68 -7.15
N ILE A 115 2.40 -1.81 -6.46
CA ILE A 115 3.16 -2.14 -5.26
C ILE A 115 4.04 -3.36 -5.57
N LEU A 116 5.35 -3.13 -5.71
CA LEU A 116 6.32 -4.21 -5.92
C LEU A 116 6.60 -4.89 -4.58
N ILE A 117 6.42 -6.20 -4.51
CA ILE A 117 6.63 -7.02 -3.32
C ILE A 117 7.59 -8.19 -3.62
N GLY A 118 7.98 -8.93 -2.60
CA GLY A 118 8.83 -10.13 -2.75
C GLY A 118 10.32 -9.85 -2.65
N LYS A 119 11.14 -10.78 -3.16
CA LYS A 119 12.61 -10.71 -3.12
C LYS A 119 13.16 -10.51 -4.52
N ARG A 120 14.08 -9.56 -4.67
CA ARG A 120 14.70 -9.22 -5.97
C ARG A 120 16.22 -9.47 -5.97
N ASN A 121 16.73 -9.71 -7.18
CA ASN A 121 18.18 -9.91 -7.44
C ASN A 121 18.80 -8.74 -8.23
N PHE A 122 18.01 -7.70 -8.57
CA PHE A 122 18.42 -6.53 -9.35
C PHE A 122 17.95 -5.24 -8.65
N GLU A 123 18.55 -4.12 -9.01
CA GLU A 123 18.16 -2.83 -8.43
C GLU A 123 16.91 -2.28 -9.09
N ILE A 124 16.03 -1.67 -8.28
CA ILE A 124 14.80 -1.03 -8.73
C ILE A 124 14.84 0.43 -8.28
N ASN A 125 15.04 1.32 -9.24
CA ASN A 125 14.78 2.75 -9.08
C ASN A 125 13.37 3.04 -9.59
N THR A 126 12.44 3.37 -8.71
CA THR A 126 11.02 3.57 -9.07
C THR A 126 10.81 4.76 -10.03
N TYR A 127 11.64 5.79 -9.94
CA TYR A 127 11.57 6.94 -10.84
C TYR A 127 11.98 6.59 -12.27
N GLU A 128 13.06 5.83 -12.44
CA GLU A 128 13.48 5.34 -13.75
C GLU A 128 12.48 4.34 -14.32
N LEU A 129 11.96 3.45 -13.47
CA LEU A 129 10.95 2.47 -13.85
C LEU A 129 9.70 3.17 -14.38
N TYR A 130 9.22 4.20 -13.68
CA TYR A 130 8.06 4.99 -14.08
C TYR A 130 8.22 5.65 -15.46
N LYS A 131 9.42 6.09 -15.82
CA LYS A 131 9.71 6.69 -17.15
C LYS A 131 9.68 5.68 -18.30
N LEU A 132 9.86 4.40 -18.02
CA LEU A 132 9.92 3.32 -19.01
C LEU A 132 8.58 2.56 -19.14
N ILE A 133 7.61 2.92 -18.33
CA ILE A 133 6.25 2.37 -18.38
C ILE A 133 5.39 3.29 -19.26
N PHE A 134 4.72 2.70 -20.25
CA PHE A 134 3.89 3.43 -21.21
C PHE A 134 2.39 3.42 -20.86
N ASN A 135 2.01 2.80 -19.74
CA ASN A 135 0.62 2.69 -19.33
C ASN A 135 0.20 3.90 -18.49
N GLU A 136 -0.58 4.81 -19.09
CA GLU A 136 -1.06 6.06 -18.48
C GLU A 136 -1.96 5.86 -17.26
N LYS A 137 -2.49 4.65 -17.07
CA LYS A 137 -3.29 4.31 -15.89
C LYS A 137 -2.46 4.13 -14.64
N ILE A 138 -1.16 3.85 -14.80
CA ILE A 138 -0.23 3.67 -13.69
C ILE A 138 0.33 5.03 -13.28
N ILE A 139 -0.17 5.58 -12.20
CA ILE A 139 0.20 6.92 -11.74
C ILE A 139 1.18 6.90 -10.55
N LYS A 140 1.41 5.73 -9.96
CA LYS A 140 2.34 5.59 -8.84
C LYS A 140 2.94 4.20 -8.74
N ILE A 141 4.22 4.13 -8.32
CA ILE A 141 4.92 2.87 -8.06
C ILE A 141 5.56 2.93 -6.68
N LYS A 142 5.23 1.96 -5.84
CA LYS A 142 5.88 1.76 -4.53
C LYS A 142 6.75 0.50 -4.56
N ASN A 143 7.98 0.63 -4.08
CA ASN A 143 8.90 -0.50 -3.93
C ASN A 143 8.92 -0.98 -2.47
N LYS A 144 8.30 -2.13 -2.19
CA LYS A 144 8.34 -2.84 -0.91
C LYS A 144 9.16 -4.13 -1.00
N THR A 145 9.93 -4.31 -2.07
CA THR A 145 10.74 -5.51 -2.27
C THR A 145 11.94 -5.54 -1.33
N LYS A 146 12.44 -6.75 -1.06
CA LYS A 146 13.69 -6.97 -0.32
C LYS A 146 14.76 -7.50 -1.25
N ILE A 147 16.01 -7.06 -1.07
CA ILE A 147 17.15 -7.62 -1.82
C ILE A 147 17.38 -9.05 -1.35
N ASN A 148 17.55 -9.98 -2.30
CA ASN A 148 17.91 -11.34 -1.97
C ASN A 148 19.38 -11.43 -1.56
N LYS A 149 19.64 -11.45 -0.27
CA LYS A 149 21.01 -11.47 0.32
C LYS A 149 21.84 -12.68 -0.14
N LYS A 150 21.21 -13.79 -0.61
CA LYS A 150 21.93 -15.00 -1.02
C LYS A 150 22.68 -14.89 -2.36
N LYS A 151 22.41 -13.88 -3.19
CA LYS A 151 23.02 -13.70 -4.52
C LYS A 151 23.89 -12.44 -4.69
N LYS A 152 24.08 -11.62 -3.64
CA LYS A 152 25.11 -10.59 -3.71
C LYS A 152 26.46 -11.33 -3.74
N LYS A 153 26.97 -11.68 -4.94
CA LYS A 153 28.38 -11.97 -5.14
C LYS A 153 29.09 -10.72 -4.63
N ILE A 154 29.68 -10.84 -3.45
CA ILE A 154 30.61 -9.83 -2.94
C ILE A 154 31.69 -9.78 -3.99
N SER A 155 31.68 -8.73 -4.83
CA SER A 155 32.68 -8.56 -5.87
C SER A 155 34.07 -8.60 -5.22
N ASN A 156 34.98 -9.32 -5.82
CA ASN A 156 36.42 -9.34 -5.42
C ASN A 156 37.09 -8.00 -5.79
N GLU A 157 36.43 -6.89 -5.58
CA GLU A 157 36.97 -5.57 -5.86
C GLU A 157 37.88 -5.13 -4.73
N ASN A 158 39.06 -4.64 -5.10
CA ASN A 158 40.05 -4.01 -4.18
C ASN A 158 39.52 -2.60 -3.76
N THR A 159 38.26 -2.50 -3.41
CA THR A 159 37.62 -1.31 -2.87
C THR A 159 37.44 -1.41 -1.38
N LEU A 160 37.27 -0.28 -0.69
CA LEU A 160 36.97 -0.24 0.73
C LEU A 160 35.73 -1.08 1.06
N LYS A 161 34.69 -1.01 0.20
CA LYS A 161 33.47 -1.83 0.27
C LYS A 161 33.77 -3.32 0.14
N GLY A 162 34.66 -3.71 -0.78
CA GLY A 162 35.06 -5.10 -0.97
C GLY A 162 35.86 -5.68 0.21
N LEU A 163 36.75 -4.89 0.78
CA LEU A 163 37.54 -5.27 2.00
C LEU A 163 36.63 -5.40 3.21
N PHE A 164 35.70 -4.46 3.39
CA PHE A 164 34.70 -4.49 4.46
C PHE A 164 33.83 -5.74 4.35
N ALA A 165 33.28 -6.00 3.17
CA ALA A 165 32.45 -7.18 2.89
C ALA A 165 33.19 -8.50 3.14
N LYS A 166 34.47 -8.58 2.80
CA LYS A 166 35.33 -9.77 3.06
C LYS A 166 35.55 -10.00 4.56
N ASN A 167 35.82 -8.94 5.32
CA ASN A 167 35.99 -9.02 6.75
C ASN A 167 34.71 -9.47 7.48
N ILE A 168 33.58 -8.94 7.08
CA ILE A 168 32.24 -9.32 7.63
C ILE A 168 31.95 -10.78 7.33
N LYS A 169 32.18 -11.24 6.09
CA LYS A 169 31.95 -12.64 5.70
C LYS A 169 32.79 -13.59 6.56
N ASN A 170 34.04 -13.24 6.81
CA ASN A 170 34.94 -14.03 7.69
C ASN A 170 34.37 -14.07 9.11
N LYS A 171 33.85 -12.95 9.60
CA LYS A 171 33.31 -12.86 10.95
C LYS A 171 32.00 -13.64 11.11
N LEU A 172 31.10 -13.62 10.11
CA LEU A 172 29.85 -14.39 10.12
C LEU A 172 30.05 -15.91 9.97
N ASN A 173 31.19 -16.34 9.43
CA ASN A 173 31.59 -17.75 9.36
C ASN A 173 32.26 -18.26 10.64
N ASP A 174 32.36 -17.44 11.67
CA ASP A 174 32.88 -17.86 12.98
C ASP A 174 31.82 -18.70 13.69
N GLU A 175 32.14 -19.98 13.91
CA GLU A 175 31.24 -20.96 14.54
C GLU A 175 31.01 -20.68 16.05
N THR A 176 31.76 -19.75 16.63
CA THR A 176 31.61 -19.37 18.05
C THR A 176 30.49 -18.34 18.27
N LEU A 177 29.97 -17.70 17.21
CA LEU A 177 28.92 -16.69 17.30
C LEU A 177 27.53 -17.32 17.48
N THR A 178 26.79 -16.75 18.41
CA THR A 178 25.36 -17.07 18.58
C THR A 178 24.52 -16.51 17.43
N GLU A 179 23.32 -17.04 17.22
CA GLU A 179 22.41 -16.53 16.18
C GLU A 179 22.01 -15.06 16.43
N GLU A 180 21.86 -14.65 17.69
CA GLU A 180 21.60 -13.25 18.06
C GLU A 180 22.75 -12.32 17.67
N GLU A 181 23.99 -12.74 17.89
CA GLU A 181 25.17 -11.97 17.49
C GLU A 181 25.31 -11.87 15.98
N LYS A 182 24.96 -12.91 15.23
CA LYS A 182 24.93 -12.88 13.77
C LYS A 182 23.89 -11.89 13.25
N GLU A 183 22.68 -11.85 13.85
CA GLU A 183 21.64 -10.88 13.50
C GLU A 183 22.07 -9.42 13.75
N ILE A 184 22.77 -9.18 14.87
CA ILE A 184 23.30 -7.84 15.19
C ILE A 184 24.35 -7.42 14.16
N ILE A 185 25.26 -8.32 13.79
CA ILE A 185 26.28 -8.07 12.77
C ILE A 185 25.61 -7.79 11.41
N GLU A 186 24.58 -8.55 11.02
CA GLU A 186 23.86 -8.33 9.77
C GLU A 186 23.16 -6.96 9.70
N LYS A 187 22.54 -6.51 10.80
CA LYS A 187 21.95 -5.17 10.91
C LYS A 187 23.01 -4.06 10.83
N ALA A 188 24.15 -4.24 11.52
CA ALA A 188 25.24 -3.29 11.47
C ALA A 188 25.84 -3.16 10.05
N VAL A 189 25.88 -4.25 9.31
CA VAL A 189 26.32 -4.29 7.91
C VAL A 189 25.38 -3.51 6.99
N GLU A 190 24.08 -3.62 7.18
CA GLU A 190 23.10 -2.84 6.42
C GLU A 190 23.34 -1.34 6.57
N ILE A 191 23.48 -0.87 7.82
CA ILE A 191 23.75 0.55 8.14
C ILE A 191 25.09 1.02 7.55
N ALA A 192 26.13 0.21 7.65
CA ALA A 192 27.45 0.57 7.16
C ALA A 192 27.54 0.61 5.62
N PHE A 193 26.79 -0.24 4.91
CA PHE A 193 26.73 -0.19 3.44
C PHE A 193 26.00 1.04 2.94
N ASP A 194 24.93 1.47 3.61
CA ASP A 194 24.20 2.71 3.30
C ASP A 194 25.06 3.96 3.54
N ALA A 195 25.96 3.94 4.56
CA ALA A 195 26.86 5.04 4.87
C ALA A 195 28.07 5.14 3.91
N LEU A 196 28.35 4.09 3.13
CA LEU A 196 29.43 4.04 2.15
C LEU A 196 28.98 4.35 0.71
N GLU A 197 27.71 4.67 0.51
CA GLU A 197 27.14 5.24 -0.74
C GLU A 197 27.34 6.74 -0.78
#